data_9ed25ca9500ea4483f00eed9b27dea53
#
_entry.id   9ed25ca9500ea4483f00eed9b27dea53
#
_cell.length_a   1.000
_cell.length_b   1.000
_cell.length_c   1.000
_cell.angle_alpha   90.00
_cell.angle_beta   90.00
_cell.angle_gamma   90.00
#
_symmetry.space_group_name_H-M   'P 1'
#
loop_
_entity.id
_entity.type
_entity.pdbx_description
1 polymer ?
#
loop_
_entity_poly.entity_id
_entity_poly.type
_entity_poly.pdbx_seq_one_letter_code
_entity_poly.pdbx_strand_id
1 'polypeptide(L)'
;MACTTILVGKAASYDGSTMIARNDDSGSGHFTAKKFTVIHPEELPKTYRSVLSHVEIPLPEGALRFTAMPNAVEGKGIWAASGVNAANVGMTATETITSNPRVLGADPLVEYQPAKGEKPEVPGGIGEEDIVYLVLPYIHSAREGVLRLGSLLEQYGTYEMNGIAFQDVNEIWWLETIGGHHWIARRVPDDVYVVMPNQLGIDTFDLEDAFGAQENYLCSADLREFIAKNHLDLSLDGALNPRDAFGSHDDADHVYNTPRAWYMLRYLNPRTWVWEGADADYTPMSDDLPWCMVPERKVTPEDIKYMLSSHYQGTPYDPYLSYGDKSAKGAYRSIGINRNDFMALLQMRPDQPEESRAVEWVAYASNAFNTMVPFYANVERTPEYLANTTGAVSTDNFYWTSRLIAAMADASYNKSLFHLERYEEAVLSAGRALVNQYDAKLAAEPDAARRAALREEANTAIAAMLQEKAADTLDKVLFELSSQMKNAYSRSDA
;
A
#
# COMPACT_ATOMS: atom_id res chain seq x y z
N MET A 1 3.05 2.31 -10.97
CA MET A 1 2.12 3.31 -10.37
C MET A 1 2.78 3.97 -9.18
N ALA A 2 2.26 5.09 -8.70
CA ALA A 2 2.93 5.91 -7.70
C ALA A 2 2.28 5.72 -6.33
N CYS A 3 2.78 4.82 -5.53
CA CYS A 3 2.23 4.43 -4.24
C CYS A 3 3.02 5.02 -3.06
N THR A 4 2.62 4.75 -1.83
CA THR A 4 3.36 5.03 -0.60
C THR A 4 3.06 3.92 0.40
N THR A 5 4.10 3.31 0.94
CA THR A 5 4.00 2.15 1.84
C THR A 5 4.58 2.49 3.23
N ILE A 6 3.97 1.96 4.27
CA ILE A 6 4.51 1.94 5.63
C ILE A 6 4.40 0.53 6.22
N LEU A 7 5.46 0.08 6.90
CA LEU A 7 5.52 -1.19 7.60
C LEU A 7 5.81 -0.90 9.07
N VAL A 8 5.15 -1.61 9.99
CA VAL A 8 5.32 -1.41 11.44
C VAL A 8 5.53 -2.75 12.12
N GLY A 9 6.72 -2.94 12.66
CA GLY A 9 7.10 -4.13 13.42
C GLY A 9 6.26 -4.30 14.69
N LYS A 10 6.09 -5.53 15.13
CA LYS A 10 5.19 -5.88 16.26
C LYS A 10 5.52 -5.16 17.57
N ALA A 11 6.80 -4.91 17.86
CA ALA A 11 7.20 -4.17 19.04
C ALA A 11 7.07 -2.65 18.89
N ALA A 12 6.97 -2.12 17.67
CA ALA A 12 6.69 -0.72 17.38
C ALA A 12 5.18 -0.42 17.39
N SER A 13 4.32 -1.39 17.16
CA SER A 13 2.87 -1.21 17.14
C SER A 13 2.26 -1.11 18.54
N TYR A 14 1.04 -0.54 18.62
CA TYR A 14 0.37 -0.26 19.89
C TYR A 14 -0.11 -1.51 20.64
N ASP A 15 -0.42 -2.60 19.92
CA ASP A 15 -1.02 -3.83 20.45
C ASP A 15 -0.19 -5.09 20.16
N GLY A 16 1.04 -4.93 19.64
CA GLY A 16 1.88 -6.07 19.28
C GLY A 16 1.59 -6.67 17.91
N SER A 17 0.67 -6.10 17.14
CA SER A 17 0.40 -6.51 15.76
C SER A 17 1.57 -6.19 14.85
N THR A 18 1.82 -7.03 13.85
CA THR A 18 2.48 -6.58 12.62
C THR A 18 1.49 -5.82 11.78
N MET A 19 1.93 -4.72 11.15
CA MET A 19 1.09 -3.91 10.27
C MET A 19 1.82 -3.54 8.99
N ILE A 20 1.20 -3.79 7.84
CA ILE A 20 1.68 -3.28 6.54
C ILE A 20 0.56 -2.48 5.89
N ALA A 21 0.89 -1.33 5.32
CA ALA A 21 -0.11 -0.47 4.69
C ALA A 21 0.44 0.22 3.45
N ARG A 22 -0.43 0.44 2.48
CA ARG A 22 -0.09 1.17 1.26
C ARG A 22 -1.26 1.99 0.71
N ASN A 23 -0.91 3.06 0.02
CA ASN A 23 -1.76 3.71 -0.98
C ASN A 23 -1.59 3.01 -2.33
N ASP A 24 -2.67 2.85 -3.07
CA ASP A 24 -2.67 2.50 -4.48
C ASP A 24 -3.03 3.75 -5.29
N ASP A 25 -2.07 4.28 -6.04
CA ASP A 25 -2.24 5.55 -6.76
C ASP A 25 -2.13 5.31 -8.27
N SER A 26 -3.16 5.60 -9.02
CA SER A 26 -3.15 5.58 -10.49
C SER A 26 -2.15 6.56 -11.10
N GLY A 27 -1.87 6.42 -12.38
CA GLY A 27 -1.09 7.36 -13.17
C GLY A 27 -1.70 8.77 -13.18
N SER A 28 -0.90 9.79 -13.51
CA SER A 28 -1.35 11.18 -13.57
C SER A 28 -2.55 11.35 -14.52
N GLY A 29 -3.60 12.02 -14.04
CA GLY A 29 -4.83 12.25 -14.81
C GLY A 29 -5.78 11.05 -14.87
N HIS A 30 -5.50 9.97 -14.16
CA HIS A 30 -6.33 8.76 -14.11
C HIS A 30 -6.72 8.42 -12.68
N PHE A 31 -7.71 7.58 -12.53
CA PHE A 31 -8.06 6.83 -11.34
C PHE A 31 -8.73 5.53 -11.73
N THR A 32 -8.65 4.52 -10.89
CA THR A 32 -9.15 3.17 -11.15
C THR A 32 -10.17 2.78 -10.08
N ALA A 33 -11.37 2.41 -10.52
CA ALA A 33 -12.36 1.89 -9.58
C ALA A 33 -11.94 0.52 -9.06
N LYS A 34 -11.92 0.37 -7.74
CA LYS A 34 -11.54 -0.85 -7.03
C LYS A 34 -12.73 -1.44 -6.28
N LYS A 35 -12.65 -2.73 -6.00
CA LYS A 35 -13.61 -3.42 -5.13
C LYS A 35 -12.86 -4.26 -4.09
N PHE A 36 -13.46 -4.47 -2.92
CA PHE A 36 -12.95 -5.39 -1.92
C PHE A 36 -13.70 -6.71 -2.02
N THR A 37 -12.99 -7.79 -2.28
CA THR A 37 -13.59 -9.10 -2.55
C THR A 37 -12.79 -10.23 -1.91
N VAL A 38 -13.44 -11.38 -1.75
CA VAL A 38 -12.81 -12.65 -1.44
C VAL A 38 -12.67 -13.44 -2.75
N ILE A 39 -11.52 -14.06 -2.94
CA ILE A 39 -11.24 -14.98 -4.05
C ILE A 39 -11.15 -16.38 -3.49
N HIS A 40 -11.96 -17.29 -4.04
CA HIS A 40 -11.95 -18.69 -3.65
C HIS A 40 -11.01 -19.50 -4.55
N PRO A 41 -10.44 -20.62 -4.05
CA PRO A 41 -9.53 -21.47 -4.83
C PRO A 41 -10.07 -21.95 -6.17
N GLU A 42 -11.37 -22.23 -6.23
CA GLU A 42 -12.06 -22.67 -7.44
C GLU A 42 -12.22 -21.60 -8.52
N GLU A 43 -12.03 -20.33 -8.17
CA GLU A 43 -12.08 -19.20 -9.10
C GLU A 43 -10.73 -18.98 -9.80
N LEU A 44 -9.66 -19.60 -9.28
CA LEU A 44 -8.33 -19.45 -9.86
C LEU A 44 -8.15 -20.36 -11.08
N PRO A 45 -7.54 -19.89 -12.18
CA PRO A 45 -7.27 -20.70 -13.35
C PRO A 45 -6.16 -21.72 -13.07
N LYS A 46 -6.07 -22.78 -13.83
CA LYS A 46 -4.91 -23.70 -13.78
C LYS A 46 -3.61 -23.07 -14.30
N THR A 47 -3.74 -22.16 -15.24
CA THR A 47 -2.64 -21.35 -15.78
C THR A 47 -3.06 -19.90 -15.75
N TYR A 48 -2.31 -19.09 -15.04
CA TYR A 48 -2.48 -17.65 -15.02
C TYR A 48 -1.93 -17.06 -16.31
N ARG A 49 -2.62 -16.08 -16.88
CA ARG A 49 -2.13 -15.28 -18.01
C ARG A 49 -2.29 -13.81 -17.69
N SER A 50 -1.18 -13.07 -17.72
CA SER A 50 -1.18 -11.61 -17.59
C SER A 50 -1.93 -10.95 -18.76
N VAL A 51 -2.70 -9.91 -18.44
CA VAL A 51 -3.37 -9.09 -19.48
C VAL A 51 -2.38 -8.13 -20.14
N LEU A 52 -1.36 -7.67 -19.39
CA LEU A 52 -0.39 -6.68 -19.87
C LEU A 52 0.81 -7.31 -20.56
N SER A 53 1.45 -8.28 -19.90
CA SER A 53 2.69 -8.87 -20.40
C SER A 53 2.49 -10.15 -21.22
N HIS A 54 1.30 -10.73 -21.17
CA HIS A 54 0.95 -12.02 -21.79
C HIS A 54 1.76 -13.21 -21.24
N VAL A 55 2.50 -13.05 -20.15
CA VAL A 55 3.19 -14.20 -19.51
C VAL A 55 2.17 -15.23 -19.05
N GLU A 56 2.48 -16.51 -19.29
CA GLU A 56 1.67 -17.64 -18.86
C GLU A 56 2.42 -18.44 -17.79
N ILE A 57 1.79 -18.60 -16.63
CA ILE A 57 2.40 -19.24 -15.46
C ILE A 57 1.47 -20.33 -14.93
N PRO A 58 1.89 -21.60 -14.93
CA PRO A 58 1.13 -22.67 -14.29
C PRO A 58 0.99 -22.41 -12.79
N LEU A 59 -0.24 -22.46 -12.28
CA LEU A 59 -0.49 -22.28 -10.86
C LEU A 59 -0.45 -23.62 -10.12
N PRO A 60 0.14 -23.66 -8.89
CA PRO A 60 0.16 -24.87 -8.07
C PRO A 60 -1.25 -25.29 -7.63
N GLU A 61 -1.40 -26.56 -7.25
CA GLU A 61 -2.56 -27.01 -6.50
C GLU A 61 -2.50 -26.55 -5.04
N GLY A 62 -3.64 -26.56 -4.33
CA GLY A 62 -3.70 -26.23 -2.91
C GLY A 62 -3.75 -24.74 -2.60
N ALA A 63 -4.28 -23.94 -3.53
CA ALA A 63 -4.51 -22.52 -3.30
C ALA A 63 -5.39 -22.28 -2.05
N LEU A 64 -5.06 -21.26 -1.28
CA LEU A 64 -5.86 -20.75 -0.16
C LEU A 64 -6.83 -19.67 -0.66
N ARG A 65 -8.00 -19.58 0.00
CA ARG A 65 -8.87 -18.42 -0.12
C ARG A 65 -8.15 -17.18 0.37
N PHE A 66 -8.37 -16.03 -0.28
CA PHE A 66 -7.76 -14.77 0.11
C PHE A 66 -8.66 -13.57 -0.21
N THR A 67 -8.49 -12.48 0.52
CA THR A 67 -9.06 -11.17 0.19
C THR A 67 -8.21 -10.46 -0.84
N ALA A 68 -8.82 -9.58 -1.63
CA ALA A 68 -8.12 -8.80 -2.65
C ALA A 68 -8.85 -7.48 -2.95
N MET A 69 -8.10 -6.51 -3.51
CA MET A 69 -8.60 -5.21 -3.97
C MET A 69 -8.48 -5.04 -5.49
N PRO A 70 -9.06 -5.95 -6.30
CA PRO A 70 -8.88 -5.91 -7.75
C PRO A 70 -9.59 -4.72 -8.40
N ASN A 71 -9.21 -4.46 -9.65
CA ASN A 71 -9.95 -3.56 -10.52
C ASN A 71 -11.42 -3.97 -10.62
N ALA A 72 -12.32 -2.99 -10.50
CA ALA A 72 -13.75 -3.22 -10.64
C ALA A 72 -14.19 -3.35 -12.12
N VAL A 73 -13.36 -2.88 -13.05
CA VAL A 73 -13.62 -2.95 -14.50
C VAL A 73 -12.80 -4.08 -15.09
N GLU A 74 -13.50 -5.04 -15.69
CA GLU A 74 -12.90 -6.21 -16.33
C GLU A 74 -12.07 -5.87 -17.57
N GLY A 75 -11.12 -6.75 -17.94
CA GLY A 75 -10.29 -6.62 -19.14
C GLY A 75 -9.16 -5.58 -19.07
N LYS A 76 -8.92 -5.01 -17.89
CA LYS A 76 -7.83 -4.05 -17.62
C LYS A 76 -6.70 -4.61 -16.75
N GLY A 77 -6.67 -5.92 -16.55
CA GLY A 77 -5.82 -6.59 -15.57
C GLY A 77 -6.45 -6.66 -14.18
N ILE A 78 -5.93 -7.54 -13.35
CA ILE A 78 -6.48 -7.82 -12.02
C ILE A 78 -6.10 -6.71 -11.04
N TRP A 79 -4.80 -6.40 -10.92
CA TRP A 79 -4.29 -5.35 -10.03
C TRP A 79 -4.84 -5.48 -8.61
N ALA A 80 -4.70 -6.68 -8.02
CA ALA A 80 -5.29 -7.00 -6.72
C ALA A 80 -4.69 -6.20 -5.55
N ALA A 81 -3.48 -5.75 -5.72
CA ALA A 81 -2.70 -4.76 -4.97
C ALA A 81 -2.51 -5.01 -3.46
N SER A 82 -3.43 -5.65 -2.74
CA SER A 82 -3.24 -6.13 -1.37
C SER A 82 -4.24 -7.23 -1.02
N GLY A 83 -3.95 -8.00 0.03
CA GLY A 83 -4.87 -8.99 0.57
C GLY A 83 -4.27 -9.83 1.70
N VAL A 84 -5.12 -10.65 2.29
CA VAL A 84 -4.80 -11.60 3.35
C VAL A 84 -5.36 -12.97 2.96
N ASN A 85 -4.55 -14.02 3.07
CA ASN A 85 -5.00 -15.38 2.83
C ASN A 85 -5.52 -16.08 4.09
N ALA A 86 -6.12 -17.26 3.91
CA ALA A 86 -6.68 -18.05 5.00
C ALA A 86 -5.67 -18.57 6.03
N ALA A 87 -4.36 -18.50 5.73
CA ALA A 87 -3.28 -18.79 6.67
C ALA A 87 -2.83 -17.56 7.48
N ASN A 88 -3.55 -16.44 7.40
CA ASN A 88 -3.20 -15.14 8.01
C ASN A 88 -1.84 -14.61 7.54
N VAL A 89 -1.53 -14.79 6.27
CA VAL A 89 -0.41 -14.11 5.62
C VAL A 89 -0.98 -12.95 4.82
N GLY A 90 -0.43 -11.76 5.05
CA GLY A 90 -0.77 -10.55 4.33
C GLY A 90 0.31 -10.17 3.34
N MET A 91 -0.08 -9.55 2.23
CA MET A 91 0.86 -8.96 1.29
C MET A 91 0.30 -7.68 0.69
N THR A 92 1.19 -6.73 0.42
CA THR A 92 0.90 -5.57 -0.43
C THR A 92 1.81 -5.66 -1.66
N ALA A 93 1.26 -5.47 -2.82
CA ALA A 93 1.99 -5.38 -4.06
C ALA A 93 1.37 -4.28 -4.92
N THR A 94 2.06 -3.29 -5.34
CA THR A 94 3.50 -3.05 -5.28
C THR A 94 3.77 -1.58 -5.00
N GLU A 95 4.97 -1.28 -4.52
CA GLU A 95 5.51 0.08 -4.57
C GLU A 95 6.40 0.15 -5.81
N THR A 96 6.00 0.85 -6.88
CA THR A 96 6.86 1.01 -8.06
C THR A 96 8.12 1.75 -7.67
N ILE A 97 9.28 1.15 -7.90
CA ILE A 97 10.60 1.70 -7.61
C ILE A 97 11.41 1.88 -8.89
N THR A 98 12.57 2.51 -8.82
CA THR A 98 13.38 2.80 -10.01
C THR A 98 14.82 2.37 -9.80
N SER A 99 15.33 1.45 -10.63
CA SER A 99 16.75 1.11 -10.68
C SER A 99 17.53 2.05 -11.59
N ASN A 100 18.82 2.23 -11.28
CA ASN A 100 19.70 3.07 -12.08
C ASN A 100 20.10 2.41 -13.43
N PRO A 101 20.60 3.19 -14.41
CA PRO A 101 20.95 2.68 -15.72
C PRO A 101 22.04 1.60 -15.74
N ARG A 102 22.93 1.54 -14.72
CA ARG A 102 23.97 0.50 -14.64
C ARG A 102 23.35 -0.87 -14.39
N VAL A 103 22.36 -0.92 -13.49
CA VAL A 103 21.61 -2.14 -13.20
C VAL A 103 20.78 -2.53 -14.42
N LEU A 104 20.02 -1.60 -15.01
CA LEU A 104 19.16 -1.88 -16.16
C LEU A 104 19.96 -2.27 -17.41
N GLY A 105 21.20 -1.81 -17.52
CA GLY A 105 22.12 -2.26 -18.56
C GLY A 105 22.68 -3.66 -18.34
N ALA A 106 22.78 -4.11 -17.08
CA ALA A 106 23.28 -5.43 -16.70
C ALA A 106 22.18 -6.51 -16.66
N ASP A 107 20.98 -6.13 -16.23
CA ASP A 107 19.77 -6.97 -16.15
C ASP A 107 18.55 -6.18 -16.66
N PRO A 108 18.34 -6.14 -17.99
CA PRO A 108 17.24 -5.40 -18.60
C PRO A 108 15.87 -5.96 -18.21
N LEU A 109 14.86 -5.09 -18.12
CA LEU A 109 13.48 -5.47 -17.91
C LEU A 109 12.97 -6.39 -19.02
N VAL A 110 12.11 -7.33 -18.66
CA VAL A 110 11.50 -8.30 -19.56
C VAL A 110 10.20 -7.73 -20.11
N GLU A 111 10.31 -6.83 -21.09
CA GLU A 111 9.16 -6.13 -21.66
C GLU A 111 8.41 -6.97 -22.70
N TYR A 112 7.07 -6.85 -22.73
CA TYR A 112 6.23 -7.44 -23.77
C TYR A 112 6.56 -6.85 -25.14
N GLN A 113 6.75 -7.73 -26.12
CA GLN A 113 6.96 -7.35 -27.51
C GLN A 113 5.80 -7.85 -28.39
N PRO A 114 4.98 -6.96 -28.94
CA PRO A 114 3.86 -7.37 -29.79
C PRO A 114 4.34 -8.04 -31.07
N ALA A 115 3.53 -8.93 -31.63
CA ALA A 115 3.80 -9.55 -32.93
C ALA A 115 4.01 -8.49 -34.02
N LYS A 116 5.05 -8.67 -34.84
CA LYS A 116 5.41 -7.73 -35.94
C LYS A 116 5.79 -8.49 -37.22
N GLY A 117 4.92 -8.44 -38.20
CA GLY A 117 5.09 -9.20 -39.45
C GLY A 117 5.07 -10.71 -39.19
N GLU A 118 6.13 -11.42 -39.56
CA GLU A 118 6.29 -12.87 -39.33
C GLU A 118 6.86 -13.21 -37.93
N LYS A 119 7.28 -12.22 -37.16
CA LYS A 119 7.78 -12.43 -35.82
C LYS A 119 6.60 -12.58 -34.87
N PRO A 120 6.48 -13.70 -34.10
CA PRO A 120 5.46 -13.85 -33.08
C PRO A 120 5.67 -12.85 -31.94
N GLU A 121 4.65 -12.66 -31.13
CA GLU A 121 4.78 -11.92 -29.88
C GLU A 121 5.80 -12.61 -28.95
N VAL A 122 6.45 -11.80 -28.10
CA VAL A 122 7.29 -12.27 -27.00
C VAL A 122 6.65 -11.80 -25.71
N PRO A 123 6.19 -12.71 -24.84
CA PRO A 123 5.65 -12.34 -23.54
C PRO A 123 6.67 -11.55 -22.71
N GLY A 124 6.19 -10.61 -21.92
CA GLY A 124 6.99 -9.93 -20.90
C GLY A 124 7.13 -10.76 -19.63
N GLY A 125 7.73 -10.15 -18.59
CA GLY A 125 7.81 -10.71 -17.24
C GLY A 125 6.52 -10.47 -16.43
N ILE A 126 6.60 -10.72 -15.13
CA ILE A 126 5.54 -10.44 -14.15
C ILE A 126 5.58 -8.95 -13.73
N GLY A 127 4.43 -8.40 -13.36
CA GLY A 127 4.34 -7.05 -12.82
C GLY A 127 3.29 -6.91 -11.73
N GLU A 128 3.03 -5.69 -11.31
CA GLU A 128 2.07 -5.36 -10.25
C GLU A 128 0.70 -5.99 -10.48
N GLU A 129 0.25 -6.05 -11.74
CA GLU A 129 -1.01 -6.69 -12.12
C GLU A 129 -1.13 -8.12 -11.59
N ASP A 130 -0.02 -8.85 -11.58
CA ASP A 130 0.02 -10.31 -11.48
C ASP A 130 0.32 -10.80 -10.06
N ILE A 131 1.17 -10.07 -9.33
CA ILE A 131 1.95 -10.56 -8.17
C ILE A 131 1.08 -11.15 -7.06
N VAL A 132 -0.02 -10.49 -6.68
CA VAL A 132 -0.88 -10.97 -5.58
C VAL A 132 -1.49 -12.34 -5.91
N TYR A 133 -2.00 -12.51 -7.13
CA TYR A 133 -2.62 -13.77 -7.57
C TYR A 133 -1.61 -14.90 -7.74
N LEU A 134 -0.37 -14.58 -8.10
CA LEU A 134 0.71 -15.55 -8.28
C LEU A 134 1.30 -16.04 -6.95
N VAL A 135 1.21 -15.21 -5.88
CA VAL A 135 1.94 -15.47 -4.64
C VAL A 135 1.01 -15.75 -3.47
N LEU A 136 0.09 -14.85 -3.15
CA LEU A 136 -0.69 -14.87 -1.90
C LEU A 136 -1.47 -16.18 -1.66
N PRO A 137 -2.13 -16.79 -2.65
CA PRO A 137 -2.88 -18.03 -2.44
C PRO A 137 -2.01 -19.25 -2.05
N TYR A 138 -0.69 -19.18 -2.21
CA TYR A 138 0.21 -20.35 -2.15
C TYR A 138 1.26 -20.25 -1.05
N ILE A 139 1.07 -19.39 -0.06
CA ILE A 139 2.06 -19.15 1.00
C ILE A 139 1.44 -19.27 2.38
N HIS A 140 2.23 -19.74 3.35
CA HIS A 140 1.82 -19.96 4.75
C HIS A 140 2.63 -19.12 5.74
N SER A 141 3.60 -18.33 5.26
CA SER A 141 4.37 -17.37 6.07
C SER A 141 4.85 -16.20 5.22
N ALA A 142 5.23 -15.11 5.86
CA ALA A 142 5.80 -13.95 5.20
C ALA A 142 7.08 -14.31 4.42
N ARG A 143 7.95 -15.14 5.03
CA ARG A 143 9.18 -15.63 4.41
C ARG A 143 8.93 -16.50 3.17
N GLU A 144 7.92 -17.38 3.19
CA GLU A 144 7.52 -18.15 2.00
C GLU A 144 7.09 -17.22 0.86
N GLY A 145 6.45 -16.09 1.17
CA GLY A 145 6.08 -15.07 0.19
C GLY A 145 7.29 -14.52 -0.55
N VAL A 146 8.34 -14.15 0.17
CA VAL A 146 9.61 -13.68 -0.41
C VAL A 146 10.23 -14.75 -1.31
N LEU A 147 10.36 -15.97 -0.82
CA LEU A 147 11.01 -17.07 -1.57
C LEU A 147 10.22 -17.44 -2.83
N ARG A 148 8.88 -17.49 -2.72
CA ARG A 148 8.03 -17.78 -3.88
C ARG A 148 8.12 -16.69 -4.94
N LEU A 149 8.00 -15.40 -4.55
CA LEU A 149 8.13 -14.31 -5.51
C LEU A 149 9.53 -14.27 -6.12
N GLY A 150 10.57 -14.43 -5.30
CA GLY A 150 11.95 -14.48 -5.77
C GLY A 150 12.16 -15.54 -6.84
N SER A 151 11.66 -16.77 -6.63
CA SER A 151 11.74 -17.85 -7.61
C SER A 151 10.99 -17.53 -8.92
N LEU A 152 9.84 -16.85 -8.83
CA LEU A 152 9.09 -16.42 -10.01
C LEU A 152 9.85 -15.34 -10.79
N LEU A 153 10.47 -14.38 -10.09
CA LEU A 153 11.29 -13.32 -10.69
C LEU A 153 12.51 -13.89 -11.41
N GLU A 154 13.22 -14.83 -10.79
CA GLU A 154 14.37 -15.51 -11.42
C GLU A 154 13.97 -16.30 -12.67
N GLN A 155 12.78 -16.88 -12.69
CA GLN A 155 12.30 -17.70 -13.81
C GLN A 155 11.68 -16.93 -14.96
N TYR A 156 10.84 -15.92 -14.66
CA TYR A 156 10.03 -15.22 -15.65
C TYR A 156 10.46 -13.76 -15.85
N GLY A 157 11.23 -13.23 -14.93
CA GLY A 157 11.60 -11.80 -14.91
C GLY A 157 10.43 -10.88 -14.61
N THR A 158 10.72 -9.59 -14.62
CA THR A 158 9.72 -8.54 -14.46
C THR A 158 9.85 -7.47 -15.56
N TYR A 159 8.71 -6.89 -15.97
CA TYR A 159 8.69 -5.76 -16.89
C TYR A 159 8.72 -4.40 -16.18
N GLU A 160 8.67 -4.38 -14.86
CA GLU A 160 8.73 -3.18 -14.03
C GLU A 160 9.36 -3.50 -12.67
N MET A 161 9.96 -2.49 -12.03
CA MET A 161 10.59 -2.69 -10.72
C MET A 161 9.63 -2.35 -9.62
N ASN A 162 9.62 -3.17 -8.57
CA ASN A 162 8.64 -3.11 -7.50
C ASN A 162 9.24 -3.41 -6.13
N GLY A 163 8.66 -2.76 -5.09
CA GLY A 163 8.81 -3.13 -3.70
C GLY A 163 7.55 -3.83 -3.19
N ILE A 164 7.71 -4.95 -2.50
CA ILE A 164 6.61 -5.79 -2.04
C ILE A 164 6.77 -6.11 -0.55
N ALA A 165 5.70 -5.91 0.22
CA ALA A 165 5.65 -6.31 1.63
C ALA A 165 4.94 -7.64 1.80
N PHE A 166 5.49 -8.48 2.68
CA PHE A 166 4.87 -9.69 3.19
C PHE A 166 4.82 -9.64 4.71
N GLN A 167 3.73 -10.09 5.30
CA GLN A 167 3.63 -10.20 6.75
C GLN A 167 2.89 -11.46 7.17
N ASP A 168 3.24 -11.94 8.36
CA ASP A 168 2.41 -12.78 9.21
C ASP A 168 2.42 -12.24 10.65
N VAL A 169 1.87 -12.95 11.61
CA VAL A 169 1.83 -12.49 13.00
C VAL A 169 3.21 -12.36 13.66
N ASN A 170 4.23 -13.01 13.10
CA ASN A 170 5.57 -13.10 13.67
C ASN A 170 6.53 -12.07 13.08
N GLU A 171 6.44 -11.82 11.78
CA GLU A 171 7.42 -11.02 11.05
C GLU A 171 6.87 -10.30 9.83
N ILE A 172 7.63 -9.30 9.39
CA ILE A 172 7.42 -8.58 8.13
C ILE A 172 8.69 -8.68 7.31
N TRP A 173 8.55 -8.89 5.99
CA TRP A 173 9.60 -8.82 4.99
C TRP A 173 9.29 -7.78 3.95
N TRP A 174 10.33 -7.05 3.52
CA TRP A 174 10.26 -6.14 2.39
C TRP A 174 11.19 -6.64 1.29
N LEU A 175 10.65 -6.85 0.09
CA LEU A 175 11.38 -7.26 -1.10
C LEU A 175 11.44 -6.12 -2.09
N GLU A 176 12.63 -5.86 -2.66
CA GLU A 176 12.87 -4.94 -3.78
C GLU A 176 13.41 -5.71 -4.98
N THR A 177 12.82 -5.49 -6.17
CA THR A 177 13.37 -6.03 -7.41
C THR A 177 14.53 -5.15 -7.88
N ILE A 178 15.54 -5.77 -8.50
CA ILE A 178 16.73 -5.12 -9.03
C ILE A 178 16.87 -5.51 -10.50
N GLY A 179 16.51 -4.62 -11.42
CA GLY A 179 16.49 -4.97 -12.83
C GLY A 179 15.42 -6.01 -13.19
N GLY A 180 15.67 -6.82 -14.21
CA GLY A 180 14.71 -7.74 -14.78
C GLY A 180 14.49 -9.04 -13.99
N HIS A 181 15.51 -9.57 -13.31
CA HIS A 181 15.46 -10.90 -12.67
C HIS A 181 15.97 -10.92 -11.24
N HIS A 182 16.86 -9.99 -10.88
CA HIS A 182 17.46 -9.97 -9.55
C HIS A 182 16.55 -9.30 -8.52
N TRP A 183 16.70 -9.68 -7.27
CA TRP A 183 15.93 -9.15 -6.14
C TRP A 183 16.71 -9.25 -4.83
N ILE A 184 16.35 -8.41 -3.89
CA ILE A 184 16.78 -8.44 -2.48
C ILE A 184 15.57 -8.37 -1.58
N ALA A 185 15.67 -8.93 -0.37
CA ALA A 185 14.67 -8.74 0.66
C ALA A 185 15.32 -8.62 2.05
N ARG A 186 14.73 -7.77 2.87
CA ARG A 186 15.17 -7.54 4.25
C ARG A 186 13.99 -7.75 5.20
N ARG A 187 14.25 -8.51 6.28
CA ARG A 187 13.31 -8.62 7.40
C ARG A 187 13.25 -7.28 8.13
N VAL A 188 12.03 -6.82 8.41
CA VAL A 188 11.82 -5.60 9.21
C VAL A 188 12.05 -5.95 10.68
N PRO A 189 12.98 -5.28 11.39
CA PRO A 189 13.14 -5.48 12.82
C PRO A 189 11.84 -5.22 13.60
N ASP A 190 11.64 -5.93 14.69
CA ASP A 190 10.36 -5.92 15.41
C ASP A 190 10.01 -4.57 16.07
N ASP A 191 11.02 -3.75 16.40
CA ASP A 191 10.89 -2.48 17.13
C ASP A 191 10.90 -1.23 16.25
N VAL A 192 10.94 -1.39 14.91
CA VAL A 192 11.00 -0.27 13.96
C VAL A 192 9.75 -0.15 13.10
N TYR A 193 9.65 0.98 12.44
CA TYR A 193 8.80 1.18 11.27
C TYR A 193 9.67 1.49 10.04
N VAL A 194 9.13 1.22 8.86
CA VAL A 194 9.74 1.49 7.56
C VAL A 194 8.81 2.37 6.74
N VAL A 195 9.34 3.35 6.03
CA VAL A 195 8.58 4.17 5.09
C VAL A 195 9.16 4.05 3.69
N MET A 196 8.30 3.76 2.72
CA MET A 196 8.71 3.52 1.34
C MET A 196 7.92 4.41 0.38
N PRO A 197 8.59 5.39 -0.25
CA PRO A 197 8.12 6.04 -1.47
C PRO A 197 8.50 5.22 -2.71
N ASN A 198 8.31 5.78 -3.92
CA ASN A 198 8.67 5.12 -5.18
C ASN A 198 10.18 5.09 -5.48
N GLN A 199 10.96 4.63 -4.53
CA GLN A 199 12.41 4.60 -4.54
C GLN A 199 12.90 3.30 -3.90
N LEU A 200 14.05 2.75 -4.34
CA LEU A 200 14.72 1.72 -3.54
C LEU A 200 15.04 2.29 -2.16
N GLY A 201 14.74 1.55 -1.12
CA GLY A 201 14.84 2.04 0.25
C GLY A 201 15.85 1.32 1.11
N ILE A 202 16.07 0.01 0.91
CA ILE A 202 17.01 -0.77 1.70
C ILE A 202 18.41 -0.12 1.64
N ASP A 203 18.86 0.40 2.79
CA ASP A 203 20.09 1.17 2.94
C ASP A 203 21.28 0.35 3.46
N THR A 204 21.04 -0.88 3.91
CA THR A 204 22.03 -1.79 4.45
C THR A 204 21.68 -3.21 4.07
N PHE A 205 22.64 -3.97 3.54
CA PHE A 205 22.43 -5.35 3.14
C PHE A 205 23.64 -6.23 3.48
N ASP A 206 23.41 -7.25 4.30
CA ASP A 206 24.44 -8.20 4.70
C ASP A 206 24.44 -9.43 3.76
N LEU A 207 25.42 -9.45 2.84
CA LEU A 207 25.58 -10.56 1.91
C LEU A 207 26.03 -11.87 2.62
N GLU A 208 26.69 -11.77 3.77
CA GLU A 208 27.12 -12.99 4.51
C GLU A 208 25.89 -13.66 5.16
N ASP A 209 24.95 -12.89 5.71
CA ASP A 209 23.68 -13.44 6.17
C ASP A 209 22.84 -13.99 5.00
N ALA A 210 22.73 -13.21 3.91
CA ALA A 210 21.89 -13.59 2.76
C ALA A 210 22.33 -14.89 2.08
N PHE A 211 23.64 -15.16 2.02
CA PHE A 211 24.20 -16.43 1.49
C PHE A 211 24.51 -17.48 2.58
N GLY A 212 24.29 -17.15 3.84
CA GLY A 212 24.58 -18.00 5.00
C GLY A 212 23.34 -18.40 5.80
N ALA A 213 23.14 -17.74 6.95
CA ALA A 213 22.05 -18.06 7.88
C ALA A 213 20.68 -17.64 7.36
N GLN A 214 20.62 -16.61 6.53
CA GLN A 214 19.40 -16.08 5.95
C GLN A 214 18.37 -15.64 7.01
N GLU A 215 18.82 -15.12 8.14
CA GLU A 215 17.93 -14.71 9.22
C GLU A 215 17.21 -13.40 8.93
N ASN A 216 17.94 -12.44 8.33
CA ASN A 216 17.42 -11.08 8.11
C ASN A 216 17.48 -10.65 6.64
N TYR A 217 18.21 -11.35 5.79
CA TYR A 217 18.40 -11.01 4.39
C TYR A 217 18.21 -12.21 3.48
N LEU A 218 17.54 -11.99 2.35
CA LEU A 218 17.34 -12.97 1.27
C LEU A 218 17.60 -12.27 -0.06
N CYS A 219 18.08 -13.00 -1.05
CA CYS A 219 18.33 -12.43 -2.39
C CYS A 219 18.34 -13.52 -3.46
N SER A 220 18.38 -13.08 -4.72
CA SER A 220 18.61 -13.95 -5.87
C SER A 220 19.93 -14.71 -5.75
N ALA A 221 19.96 -15.95 -6.24
CA ALA A 221 21.01 -16.92 -5.98
C ALA A 221 22.41 -16.50 -6.48
N ASP A 222 22.49 -15.65 -7.48
CA ASP A 222 23.73 -15.18 -8.10
C ASP A 222 24.03 -13.69 -7.84
N LEU A 223 23.30 -13.04 -6.90
CA LEU A 223 23.42 -11.60 -6.64
C LEU A 223 24.87 -11.17 -6.37
N ARG A 224 25.63 -11.95 -5.60
CA ARG A 224 27.05 -11.62 -5.29
C ARG A 224 27.90 -11.55 -6.55
N GLU A 225 27.72 -12.51 -7.46
CA GLU A 225 28.44 -12.55 -8.74
C GLU A 225 27.96 -11.42 -9.67
N PHE A 226 26.65 -11.15 -9.68
CA PHE A 226 26.05 -10.07 -10.45
C PHE A 226 26.61 -8.70 -10.05
N ILE A 227 26.70 -8.41 -8.75
CA ILE A 227 27.29 -7.18 -8.21
C ILE A 227 28.77 -7.06 -8.62
N ALA A 228 29.55 -8.12 -8.38
CA ALA A 228 30.99 -8.10 -8.64
C ALA A 228 31.32 -7.97 -10.14
N LYS A 229 30.62 -8.73 -10.99
CA LYS A 229 30.81 -8.71 -12.45
C LYS A 229 30.50 -7.36 -13.08
N ASN A 230 29.47 -6.68 -12.57
CA ASN A 230 28.98 -5.43 -13.15
C ASN A 230 29.43 -4.20 -12.37
N HIS A 231 30.31 -4.36 -11.36
CA HIS A 231 30.86 -3.28 -10.54
C HIS A 231 29.76 -2.37 -9.95
N LEU A 232 28.73 -2.99 -9.36
CA LEU A 232 27.55 -2.27 -8.88
C LEU A 232 27.72 -1.71 -7.47
N ASP A 233 28.53 -2.34 -6.62
CA ASP A 233 28.86 -1.84 -5.28
C ASP A 233 29.69 -0.55 -5.39
N LEU A 234 29.20 0.52 -4.80
CA LEU A 234 29.84 1.83 -4.76
C LEU A 234 30.45 2.16 -3.39
N SER A 235 30.35 1.24 -2.42
CA SER A 235 30.89 1.46 -1.08
C SER A 235 32.42 1.55 -1.10
N LEU A 236 32.98 2.41 -0.24
CA LEU A 236 34.41 2.52 -0.05
C LEU A 236 34.94 1.65 1.09
N ASP A 237 34.06 1.19 1.97
CA ASP A 237 34.35 0.40 3.17
C ASP A 237 33.91 -1.07 3.06
N GLY A 238 33.25 -1.45 1.95
CA GLY A 238 32.75 -2.79 1.69
C GLY A 238 31.40 -3.09 2.33
N ALA A 239 30.71 -2.09 2.90
CA ALA A 239 29.35 -2.21 3.41
C ALA A 239 28.36 -1.88 2.28
N LEU A 240 27.73 -2.89 1.71
CA LEU A 240 26.79 -2.71 0.61
C LEU A 240 25.57 -1.89 1.05
N ASN A 241 25.39 -0.74 0.40
CA ASN A 241 24.15 0.04 0.44
C ASN A 241 23.40 -0.17 -0.87
N PRO A 242 22.29 -0.96 -0.88
CA PRO A 242 21.53 -1.23 -2.10
C PRO A 242 20.89 0.01 -2.73
N ARG A 243 20.49 1.00 -1.94
CA ARG A 243 19.94 2.25 -2.45
C ARG A 243 20.94 2.95 -3.36
N ASP A 244 22.21 3.06 -2.93
CA ASP A 244 23.28 3.69 -3.71
C ASP A 244 23.72 2.82 -4.88
N ALA A 245 23.79 1.50 -4.66
CA ALA A 245 24.24 0.55 -5.67
C ALA A 245 23.26 0.40 -6.83
N PHE A 246 21.94 0.36 -6.52
CA PHE A 246 20.91 -0.04 -7.47
C PHE A 246 19.86 1.04 -7.76
N GLY A 247 19.61 1.97 -6.81
CA GLY A 247 18.54 2.94 -6.88
C GLY A 247 18.78 4.12 -7.81
N SER A 248 17.72 4.87 -8.09
CA SER A 248 17.80 6.18 -8.72
C SER A 248 18.16 7.27 -7.71
N HIS A 249 18.82 8.32 -8.18
CA HIS A 249 19.18 9.53 -7.42
C HIS A 249 19.06 10.73 -8.35
N ASP A 250 17.86 11.09 -8.75
CA ASP A 250 17.62 12.20 -9.65
C ASP A 250 16.81 13.35 -9.00
N ASP A 251 16.80 14.51 -9.63
CA ASP A 251 16.09 15.67 -9.12
C ASP A 251 14.58 15.45 -8.98
N ALA A 252 14.01 14.51 -9.73
CA ALA A 252 12.60 14.17 -9.61
C ALA A 252 12.28 13.50 -8.27
N ASP A 253 13.22 12.72 -7.73
CA ASP A 253 13.07 12.10 -6.41
C ASP A 253 12.89 13.13 -5.29
N HIS A 254 13.57 14.29 -5.39
CA HIS A 254 13.49 15.38 -4.41
C HIS A 254 12.14 16.13 -4.41
N VAL A 255 11.32 15.95 -5.42
CA VAL A 255 9.95 16.49 -5.47
C VAL A 255 8.92 15.42 -5.20
N TYR A 256 9.22 14.18 -5.61
CA TYR A 256 8.25 13.09 -5.66
C TYR A 256 8.38 12.11 -4.51
N ASN A 257 9.59 11.71 -4.14
CA ASN A 257 9.87 10.59 -3.25
C ASN A 257 10.34 11.02 -1.86
N THR A 258 11.49 11.65 -1.73
CA THR A 258 12.11 11.99 -0.44
C THR A 258 11.23 12.88 0.45
N PRO A 259 10.42 13.84 -0.06
CA PRO A 259 9.53 14.62 0.80
C PRO A 259 8.47 13.79 1.51
N ARG A 260 7.97 12.70 0.88
CA ARG A 260 6.99 11.80 1.49
C ARG A 260 7.61 11.02 2.65
N ALA A 261 8.79 10.44 2.44
CA ALA A 261 9.53 9.75 3.48
C ALA A 261 9.88 10.70 4.63
N TRP A 262 10.44 11.88 4.33
CA TRP A 262 10.74 12.92 5.31
C TRP A 262 9.54 13.27 6.20
N TYR A 263 8.35 13.47 5.62
CA TYR A 263 7.16 13.84 6.38
C TYR A 263 6.73 12.73 7.35
N MET A 264 6.75 11.47 6.91
CA MET A 264 6.35 10.33 7.73
C MET A 264 7.36 10.06 8.85
N LEU A 265 8.65 10.15 8.56
CA LEU A 265 9.73 10.05 9.56
C LEU A 265 9.61 11.16 10.61
N ARG A 266 9.42 12.41 10.17
CA ARG A 266 9.20 13.57 11.05
C ARG A 266 7.98 13.40 11.95
N TYR A 267 6.90 12.82 11.44
CA TYR A 267 5.66 12.60 12.22
C TYR A 267 5.86 11.61 13.36
N LEU A 268 6.57 10.51 13.13
CA LEU A 268 6.79 9.46 14.13
C LEU A 268 7.99 9.73 15.05
N ASN A 269 8.94 10.56 14.60
CA ASN A 269 10.17 10.90 15.33
C ASN A 269 10.41 12.42 15.40
N PRO A 270 9.45 13.21 15.90
CA PRO A 270 9.52 14.67 15.86
C PRO A 270 10.65 15.28 16.70
N ARG A 271 11.27 14.52 17.62
CA ARG A 271 12.32 14.99 18.54
C ARG A 271 13.65 14.24 18.39
N THR A 272 13.68 13.13 17.70
CA THR A 272 14.90 12.32 17.47
C THR A 272 15.91 13.08 16.63
N TRP A 273 15.41 13.85 15.65
CA TRP A 273 16.18 14.61 14.68
C TRP A 273 15.66 16.04 14.58
N VAL A 274 16.52 16.94 14.10
CA VAL A 274 16.12 18.31 13.73
C VAL A 274 15.62 18.28 12.28
N TRP A 275 14.32 18.56 12.09
CA TRP A 275 13.65 18.44 10.79
C TRP A 275 13.48 19.76 10.04
N GLU A 276 13.76 20.89 10.67
CA GLU A 276 13.53 22.24 10.12
C GLU A 276 14.65 23.20 10.52
N GLY A 277 14.83 24.25 9.71
CA GLY A 277 15.82 25.30 9.96
C GLY A 277 17.17 25.03 9.34
N ALA A 278 18.15 25.90 9.65
CA ALA A 278 19.49 25.84 9.07
C ALA A 278 20.35 24.66 9.59
N ASP A 279 19.98 24.14 10.76
CA ASP A 279 20.68 23.04 11.43
C ASP A 279 19.89 21.71 11.30
N ALA A 280 19.01 21.60 10.30
CA ALA A 280 18.24 20.37 10.09
C ALA A 280 19.16 19.20 9.74
N ASP A 281 18.98 18.08 10.46
CA ASP A 281 19.65 16.81 10.15
C ASP A 281 19.16 16.25 8.82
N TYR A 282 17.84 16.37 8.56
CA TYR A 282 17.18 15.94 7.33
C TYR A 282 16.24 17.00 6.80
N THR A 283 16.18 17.13 5.50
CA THR A 283 15.26 18.00 4.75
C THR A 283 14.36 17.16 3.85
N PRO A 284 13.29 17.73 3.27
CA PRO A 284 12.49 17.02 2.28
C PRO A 284 13.26 16.52 1.04
N MET A 285 14.48 17.04 0.82
CA MET A 285 15.32 16.69 -0.34
C MET A 285 16.53 15.82 0.04
N SER A 286 16.59 15.28 1.25
CA SER A 286 17.71 14.44 1.70
C SER A 286 17.66 13.05 1.04
N ASP A 287 18.79 12.60 0.49
CA ASP A 287 18.97 11.28 -0.13
C ASP A 287 19.28 10.17 0.90
N ASP A 288 19.77 10.57 2.07
CA ASP A 288 20.24 9.71 3.15
C ASP A 288 19.19 9.46 4.26
N LEU A 289 17.91 9.69 3.97
CA LEU A 289 16.83 9.37 4.89
C LEU A 289 16.89 7.88 5.30
N PRO A 290 16.84 7.54 6.59
CA PRO A 290 16.95 6.16 7.03
C PRO A 290 15.78 5.30 6.52
N TRP A 291 16.06 4.06 6.11
CA TRP A 291 15.05 3.11 5.68
C TRP A 291 14.06 2.78 6.79
N CYS A 292 14.56 2.61 8.03
CA CYS A 292 13.75 2.27 9.19
C CYS A 292 14.20 3.04 10.43
N MET A 293 13.26 3.28 11.36
CA MET A 293 13.52 3.94 12.64
C MET A 293 12.69 3.32 13.76
N VAL A 294 13.21 3.37 14.98
CA VAL A 294 12.42 3.13 16.19
C VAL A 294 11.52 4.36 16.42
N PRO A 295 10.20 4.23 16.46
CA PRO A 295 9.31 5.38 16.65
C PRO A 295 9.40 5.91 18.09
N GLU A 296 9.17 7.20 18.29
CA GLU A 296 9.15 7.81 19.64
C GLU A 296 7.95 7.40 20.49
N ARG A 297 6.94 6.82 19.90
CA ARG A 297 5.76 6.23 20.54
C ARG A 297 5.20 5.08 19.72
N LYS A 298 4.38 4.24 20.34
CA LYS A 298 3.69 3.15 19.64
C LYS A 298 2.84 3.70 18.50
N VAL A 299 2.89 3.01 17.34
CA VAL A 299 2.16 3.36 16.13
C VAL A 299 0.79 2.70 16.12
N THR A 300 -0.23 3.46 15.78
CA THR A 300 -1.63 3.00 15.67
C THR A 300 -2.10 2.98 14.21
N PRO A 301 -3.19 2.26 13.87
CA PRO A 301 -3.84 2.37 12.58
C PRO A 301 -4.22 3.81 12.19
N GLU A 302 -4.65 4.63 13.17
CA GLU A 302 -4.99 6.03 12.96
C GLU A 302 -3.77 6.88 12.56
N ASP A 303 -2.59 6.61 13.14
CA ASP A 303 -1.34 7.25 12.73
C ASP A 303 -1.00 6.91 11.27
N ILE A 304 -1.17 5.64 10.90
CA ILE A 304 -0.94 5.17 9.53
C ILE A 304 -1.91 5.87 8.56
N LYS A 305 -3.21 5.93 8.93
CA LYS A 305 -4.22 6.65 8.14
C LYS A 305 -3.81 8.12 7.96
N TYR A 306 -3.45 8.80 9.04
CA TYR A 306 -3.03 10.20 9.01
C TYR A 306 -1.85 10.42 8.07
N MET A 307 -0.79 9.61 8.18
CA MET A 307 0.39 9.72 7.33
C MET A 307 0.10 9.45 5.86
N LEU A 308 -0.60 8.33 5.55
CA LEU A 308 -0.90 7.94 4.18
C LEU A 308 -1.93 8.86 3.50
N SER A 309 -2.70 9.63 4.27
CA SER A 309 -3.61 10.66 3.74
C SER A 309 -3.04 12.08 3.77
N SER A 310 -1.78 12.24 4.16
CA SER A 310 -1.19 13.55 4.33
C SER A 310 -0.99 14.30 3.00
N HIS A 311 -1.31 15.59 3.07
CA HIS A 311 -0.97 16.59 2.06
C HIS A 311 0.01 17.63 2.63
N TYR A 312 0.88 17.23 3.57
CA TYR A 312 1.84 18.08 4.29
C TYR A 312 1.18 19.12 5.20
N GLN A 313 -0.02 18.84 5.72
CA GLN A 313 -0.71 19.74 6.64
C GLN A 313 0.17 20.10 7.84
N GLY A 314 0.09 21.38 8.24
CA GLY A 314 0.96 21.91 9.30
C GLY A 314 2.38 22.26 8.87
N THR A 315 2.69 22.21 7.55
CA THR A 315 3.97 22.63 6.98
C THR A 315 3.77 23.74 5.92
N PRO A 316 4.82 24.47 5.50
CA PRO A 316 4.73 25.41 4.39
C PRO A 316 4.37 24.80 3.03
N TYR A 317 4.45 23.48 2.90
CA TYR A 317 4.26 22.73 1.65
C TYR A 317 2.82 22.32 1.38
N ASP A 318 1.92 22.52 2.36
CA ASP A 318 0.51 22.16 2.27
C ASP A 318 -0.20 22.86 1.07
N PRO A 319 -0.71 22.10 0.07
CA PRO A 319 -1.41 22.67 -1.07
C PRO A 319 -2.73 23.38 -0.70
N TYR A 320 -3.29 23.14 0.49
CA TYR A 320 -4.50 23.82 0.99
C TYR A 320 -4.20 24.97 1.94
N LEU A 321 -2.93 25.34 2.13
CA LEU A 321 -2.55 26.42 3.02
C LEU A 321 -3.28 27.74 2.65
N SER A 322 -4.05 28.29 3.58
CA SER A 322 -4.88 29.47 3.38
C SER A 322 -4.30 30.75 3.99
N TYR A 323 -3.31 30.63 4.89
CA TYR A 323 -2.69 31.74 5.65
C TYR A 323 -1.15 31.63 5.63
N GLY A 324 -0.46 32.68 6.06
CA GLY A 324 1.00 32.71 6.13
C GLY A 324 1.70 32.83 4.77
N ASP A 325 3.00 32.48 4.75
CA ASP A 325 3.79 32.44 3.51
C ASP A 325 3.37 31.22 2.66
N LYS A 326 3.02 31.48 1.41
CA LYS A 326 2.53 30.48 0.45
C LYS A 326 3.53 30.18 -0.66
N SER A 327 4.77 30.66 -0.55
CA SER A 327 5.79 30.52 -1.59
C SER A 327 6.17 29.06 -1.88
N ALA A 328 6.13 28.20 -0.85
CA ALA A 328 6.43 26.78 -0.94
C ALA A 328 5.17 25.89 -1.06
N LYS A 329 3.98 26.49 -1.12
CA LYS A 329 2.70 25.78 -1.20
C LYS A 329 2.65 24.83 -2.41
N GLY A 330 2.43 23.54 -2.17
CA GLY A 330 2.32 22.53 -3.22
C GLY A 330 3.65 22.21 -3.93
N ALA A 331 4.79 22.53 -3.32
CA ALA A 331 6.11 22.26 -3.89
C ALA A 331 6.38 20.76 -4.08
N TYR A 332 5.77 19.91 -3.26
CA TYR A 332 5.99 18.48 -3.26
C TYR A 332 4.72 17.68 -3.53
N ARG A 333 4.89 16.48 -4.08
CA ARG A 333 3.81 15.52 -4.29
C ARG A 333 3.23 15.09 -2.93
N SER A 334 1.94 15.34 -2.72
CA SER A 334 1.22 14.91 -1.51
C SER A 334 1.18 13.38 -1.38
N ILE A 335 1.21 12.85 -0.16
CA ILE A 335 1.06 11.42 0.13
C ILE A 335 -0.38 10.99 -0.18
N GLY A 336 -1.37 11.65 0.44
CA GLY A 336 -2.79 11.51 0.10
C GLY A 336 -3.11 12.32 -1.15
N ILE A 337 -2.99 11.70 -2.31
CA ILE A 337 -3.15 12.37 -3.60
C ILE A 337 -4.54 12.13 -4.21
N ASN A 338 -4.96 13.04 -5.11
CA ASN A 338 -6.28 13.00 -5.78
C ASN A 338 -6.55 11.71 -6.60
N ARG A 339 -5.49 11.07 -7.07
CA ARG A 339 -5.54 9.84 -7.88
C ARG A 339 -5.30 8.56 -7.06
N ASN A 340 -5.40 8.64 -5.76
CA ASN A 340 -5.44 7.46 -4.89
C ASN A 340 -6.71 6.67 -5.18
N ASP A 341 -6.57 5.38 -5.40
CA ASP A 341 -7.66 4.45 -5.73
C ASP A 341 -8.16 3.76 -4.47
N PHE A 342 -7.26 3.32 -3.60
CA PHE A 342 -7.56 2.86 -2.26
C PHE A 342 -6.34 3.00 -1.33
N MET A 343 -6.59 2.89 -0.05
CA MET A 343 -5.60 2.62 0.98
C MET A 343 -6.01 1.34 1.71
N ALA A 344 -5.09 0.42 1.87
CA ALA A 344 -5.27 -0.75 2.72
C ALA A 344 -4.21 -0.79 3.80
N LEU A 345 -4.63 -1.17 5.03
CA LEU A 345 -3.74 -1.54 6.12
C LEU A 345 -4.13 -2.95 6.57
N LEU A 346 -3.18 -3.84 6.55
CA LEU A 346 -3.33 -5.22 7.01
C LEU A 346 -2.73 -5.32 8.42
N GLN A 347 -3.54 -5.72 9.40
CA GLN A 347 -3.15 -5.84 10.80
C GLN A 347 -3.28 -7.30 11.25
N MET A 348 -2.17 -7.89 11.74
CA MET A 348 -2.15 -9.25 12.31
C MET A 348 -2.04 -9.18 13.83
N ARG A 349 -3.15 -9.40 14.53
CA ARG A 349 -3.29 -9.22 15.98
C ARG A 349 -2.88 -10.48 16.76
N PRO A 350 -1.75 -10.47 17.53
CA PRO A 350 -1.22 -11.67 18.17
C PRO A 350 -2.14 -12.24 19.26
N ASP A 351 -2.90 -11.37 19.95
CA ASP A 351 -3.75 -11.74 21.08
C ASP A 351 -5.13 -12.29 20.66
N GLN A 352 -5.41 -12.34 19.35
CA GLN A 352 -6.68 -12.85 18.83
C GLN A 352 -6.54 -14.29 18.33
N PRO A 353 -7.62 -15.10 18.43
CA PRO A 353 -7.68 -16.41 17.81
C PRO A 353 -7.33 -16.34 16.31
N GLU A 354 -6.73 -17.42 15.78
CA GLU A 354 -6.25 -17.47 14.40
C GLU A 354 -7.31 -17.04 13.38
N GLU A 355 -8.54 -17.49 13.53
CA GLU A 355 -9.65 -17.18 12.63
C GLU A 355 -10.14 -15.72 12.68
N SER A 356 -9.78 -14.93 13.70
CA SER A 356 -10.15 -13.51 13.85
C SER A 356 -8.95 -12.57 13.94
N ARG A 357 -7.73 -13.12 13.77
CA ARG A 357 -6.46 -12.40 13.91
C ARG A 357 -6.30 -11.28 12.92
N ALA A 358 -6.58 -11.55 11.66
CA ALA A 358 -6.38 -10.59 10.58
C ALA A 358 -7.55 -9.61 10.46
N VAL A 359 -7.24 -8.33 10.49
CA VAL A 359 -8.16 -7.22 10.18
C VAL A 359 -7.57 -6.40 9.05
N GLU A 360 -8.38 -6.12 8.04
CA GLU A 360 -8.06 -5.21 6.95
C GLU A 360 -8.78 -3.89 7.14
N TRP A 361 -8.02 -2.81 7.17
CA TRP A 361 -8.54 -1.45 7.23
C TRP A 361 -8.53 -0.88 5.81
N VAL A 362 -9.69 -0.45 5.34
CA VAL A 362 -9.90 -0.05 3.94
C VAL A 362 -10.38 1.39 3.87
N ALA A 363 -9.76 2.17 2.99
CA ALA A 363 -10.27 3.46 2.52
C ALA A 363 -10.25 3.46 1.00
N TYR A 364 -11.27 4.04 0.36
CA TYR A 364 -11.35 4.16 -1.09
C TYR A 364 -11.22 5.60 -1.56
N ALA A 365 -10.80 5.73 -2.83
CA ALA A 365 -10.58 6.99 -3.54
C ALA A 365 -9.54 7.88 -2.85
N SER A 366 -9.55 9.18 -3.07
CA SER A 366 -8.59 10.07 -2.42
C SER A 366 -8.77 10.07 -0.90
N ASN A 367 -7.90 9.34 -0.23
CA ASN A 367 -7.99 9.08 1.21
C ASN A 367 -7.76 10.34 2.08
N ALA A 368 -7.19 11.41 1.51
CA ALA A 368 -7.10 12.71 2.19
C ALA A 368 -8.48 13.30 2.56
N PHE A 369 -9.54 12.86 1.89
CA PHE A 369 -10.92 13.35 2.09
C PHE A 369 -11.87 12.25 2.57
N ASN A 370 -11.35 11.08 2.92
CA ASN A 370 -12.15 9.91 3.27
C ASN A 370 -11.66 9.26 4.56
N THR A 371 -12.47 8.33 5.07
CA THR A 371 -12.19 7.56 6.28
C THR A 371 -11.64 6.18 5.94
N MET A 372 -11.07 5.53 6.94
CA MET A 372 -10.63 4.14 6.94
C MET A 372 -11.51 3.30 7.86
N VAL A 373 -11.83 2.07 7.48
CA VAL A 373 -12.77 1.20 8.19
C VAL A 373 -12.24 -0.23 8.31
N PRO A 374 -12.32 -0.89 9.50
CA PRO A 374 -11.78 -2.23 9.73
C PRO A 374 -12.78 -3.33 9.31
N PHE A 375 -12.26 -4.42 8.69
CA PHE A 375 -13.02 -5.63 8.39
C PHE A 375 -12.22 -6.88 8.78
N TYR A 376 -12.88 -7.91 9.29
CA TYR A 376 -12.25 -9.22 9.44
C TYR A 376 -11.92 -9.81 8.08
N ALA A 377 -10.67 -10.22 7.88
CA ALA A 377 -10.20 -10.76 6.61
C ALA A 377 -10.61 -12.22 6.38
N ASN A 378 -10.74 -13.00 7.47
CA ASN A 378 -11.00 -14.44 7.39
C ASN A 378 -12.51 -14.73 7.28
N VAL A 379 -13.09 -14.35 6.14
CA VAL A 379 -14.52 -14.46 5.79
C VAL A 379 -14.69 -15.13 4.43
N GLU A 380 -15.89 -15.63 4.14
CA GLU A 380 -16.21 -16.22 2.82
C GLU A 380 -16.60 -15.17 1.79
N ARG A 381 -17.05 -13.99 2.23
CA ARG A 381 -17.42 -12.87 1.37
C ARG A 381 -17.23 -11.53 2.08
N THR A 382 -16.90 -10.52 1.32
CA THR A 382 -16.90 -9.13 1.79
C THR A 382 -18.30 -8.52 1.68
N PRO A 383 -18.61 -7.47 2.47
CA PRO A 383 -19.90 -6.79 2.37
C PRO A 383 -20.14 -6.22 0.96
N GLU A 384 -21.38 -6.35 0.47
CA GLU A 384 -21.76 -5.91 -0.88
C GLU A 384 -21.44 -4.43 -1.14
N TYR A 385 -21.61 -3.58 -0.14
CA TYR A 385 -21.28 -2.15 -0.24
C TYR A 385 -19.82 -1.85 -0.65
N LEU A 386 -18.89 -2.79 -0.42
CA LEU A 386 -17.50 -2.72 -0.84
C LEU A 386 -17.19 -3.57 -2.08
N ALA A 387 -17.98 -4.65 -2.30
CA ALA A 387 -17.75 -5.63 -3.36
C ALA A 387 -18.43 -5.29 -4.69
N ASN A 388 -19.53 -4.51 -4.68
CA ASN A 388 -20.40 -4.27 -5.84
C ASN A 388 -19.95 -3.07 -6.72
N THR A 389 -18.73 -2.57 -6.55
CA THR A 389 -18.19 -1.50 -7.39
C THR A 389 -18.10 -1.93 -8.84
N THR A 390 -18.55 -1.07 -9.75
CA THR A 390 -18.45 -1.23 -11.20
C THR A 390 -17.85 0.03 -11.83
N GLY A 391 -17.71 0.06 -13.16
CA GLY A 391 -17.29 1.26 -13.88
C GLY A 391 -18.33 2.39 -13.90
N ALA A 392 -19.58 2.13 -13.49
CA ALA A 392 -20.65 3.12 -13.43
C ALA A 392 -20.72 3.77 -12.04
N VAL A 393 -20.86 5.11 -12.01
CA VAL A 393 -21.01 5.87 -10.76
C VAL A 393 -22.32 5.51 -10.06
N SER A 394 -22.25 5.16 -8.78
CA SER A 394 -23.40 4.89 -7.92
C SER A 394 -23.06 5.17 -6.46
N THR A 395 -24.01 5.71 -5.70
CA THR A 395 -23.90 5.85 -4.24
C THR A 395 -24.22 4.56 -3.47
N ASP A 396 -24.57 3.48 -4.18
CA ASP A 396 -24.83 2.17 -3.58
C ASP A 396 -23.56 1.39 -3.25
N ASN A 397 -22.38 1.96 -3.53
CA ASN A 397 -21.09 1.39 -3.17
C ASN A 397 -20.14 2.42 -2.55
N PHE A 398 -19.21 1.90 -1.76
CA PHE A 398 -18.28 2.72 -1.00
C PHE A 398 -17.26 3.45 -1.89
N TYR A 399 -16.79 2.82 -2.98
CA TYR A 399 -15.81 3.44 -3.86
C TYR A 399 -16.32 4.76 -4.46
N TRP A 400 -17.48 4.72 -5.13
CA TRP A 400 -18.01 5.90 -5.81
C TRP A 400 -18.52 6.96 -4.82
N THR A 401 -19.09 6.54 -3.68
CA THR A 401 -19.45 7.48 -2.60
C THR A 401 -18.21 8.24 -2.12
N SER A 402 -17.11 7.53 -1.86
CA SER A 402 -15.83 8.13 -1.46
C SER A 402 -15.26 9.04 -2.54
N ARG A 403 -15.34 8.64 -3.82
CA ARG A 403 -14.86 9.46 -4.95
C ARG A 403 -15.66 10.76 -5.09
N LEU A 404 -16.97 10.72 -4.89
CA LEU A 404 -17.84 11.89 -4.92
C LEU A 404 -17.52 12.85 -3.75
N ILE A 405 -17.40 12.32 -2.52
CA ILE A 405 -17.00 13.12 -1.35
C ILE A 405 -15.66 13.80 -1.64
N ALA A 406 -14.65 13.06 -2.08
CA ALA A 406 -13.32 13.59 -2.33
C ALA A 406 -13.32 14.70 -3.40
N ALA A 407 -13.97 14.49 -4.55
CA ALA A 407 -14.00 15.46 -5.63
C ALA A 407 -14.69 16.76 -5.24
N MET A 408 -15.76 16.69 -4.44
CA MET A 408 -16.46 17.87 -3.95
C MET A 408 -15.71 18.57 -2.81
N ALA A 409 -15.12 17.80 -1.91
CA ALA A 409 -14.36 18.33 -0.79
C ALA A 409 -13.06 19.03 -1.25
N ASP A 410 -12.37 18.50 -2.26
CA ASP A 410 -11.21 19.16 -2.87
C ASP A 410 -11.57 20.57 -3.39
N ALA A 411 -12.68 20.70 -4.09
CA ALA A 411 -13.17 21.97 -4.61
C ALA A 411 -13.67 22.95 -3.52
N SER A 412 -14.01 22.46 -2.32
CA SER A 412 -14.56 23.23 -1.20
C SER A 412 -13.81 23.00 0.11
N TYR A 413 -12.51 22.69 0.07
CA TYR A 413 -11.72 22.16 1.18
C TYR A 413 -11.95 22.89 2.52
N ASN A 414 -11.75 24.22 2.57
CA ASN A 414 -11.88 24.99 3.81
C ASN A 414 -13.29 24.97 4.42
N LYS A 415 -14.32 24.65 3.64
CA LYS A 415 -15.70 24.51 4.11
C LYS A 415 -16.04 23.07 4.50
N SER A 416 -15.47 22.13 3.77
CA SER A 416 -15.74 20.70 3.93
C SER A 416 -14.90 20.04 5.04
N LEU A 417 -13.73 20.61 5.39
CA LEU A 417 -12.76 20.02 6.32
C LEU A 417 -13.38 19.53 7.62
N PHE A 418 -14.19 20.37 8.27
CA PHE A 418 -14.85 20.03 9.52
C PHE A 418 -15.81 18.81 9.40
N HIS A 419 -16.47 18.66 8.26
CA HIS A 419 -17.33 17.50 8.02
C HIS A 419 -16.50 16.22 7.79
N LEU A 420 -15.35 16.36 7.12
CA LEU A 420 -14.43 15.24 6.88
C LEU A 420 -13.79 14.73 8.18
N GLU A 421 -13.30 15.64 9.03
CA GLU A 421 -12.72 15.29 10.34
C GLU A 421 -13.75 14.57 11.23
N ARG A 422 -14.99 15.04 11.28
CA ARG A 422 -16.07 14.36 12.01
C ARG A 422 -16.46 13.02 11.41
N TYR A 423 -16.43 12.90 10.10
CA TYR A 423 -16.68 11.65 9.42
C TYR A 423 -15.62 10.61 9.77
N GLU A 424 -14.35 11.00 9.67
CA GLU A 424 -13.23 10.13 10.02
C GLU A 424 -13.31 9.67 11.49
N GLU A 425 -13.47 10.59 12.43
CA GLU A 425 -13.62 10.31 13.86
C GLU A 425 -14.79 9.36 14.14
N ALA A 426 -15.95 9.64 13.55
CA ALA A 426 -17.16 8.83 13.76
C ALA A 426 -17.01 7.41 13.23
N VAL A 427 -16.42 7.22 12.06
CA VAL A 427 -16.23 5.88 11.46
C VAL A 427 -15.14 5.10 12.19
N LEU A 428 -13.99 5.72 12.49
CA LEU A 428 -12.90 5.05 13.20
C LEU A 428 -13.35 4.60 14.60
N SER A 429 -14.02 5.47 15.36
CA SER A 429 -14.49 5.12 16.72
C SER A 429 -15.58 4.06 16.70
N ALA A 430 -16.57 4.16 15.81
CA ALA A 430 -17.65 3.17 15.69
C ALA A 430 -17.13 1.83 15.15
N GLY A 431 -16.22 1.86 14.18
CA GLY A 431 -15.57 0.67 13.63
C GLY A 431 -14.81 -0.11 14.69
N ARG A 432 -13.97 0.58 15.49
CA ARG A 432 -13.28 -0.04 16.64
C ARG A 432 -14.25 -0.62 17.67
N ALA A 433 -15.31 0.13 18.01
CA ALA A 433 -16.31 -0.36 18.96
C ALA A 433 -16.98 -1.64 18.47
N LEU A 434 -17.30 -1.75 17.18
CA LEU A 434 -17.85 -2.96 16.57
C LEU A 434 -16.85 -4.11 16.60
N VAL A 435 -15.59 -3.89 16.20
CA VAL A 435 -14.54 -4.93 16.30
C VAL A 435 -14.39 -5.43 17.72
N ASN A 436 -14.26 -4.56 18.71
CA ASN A 436 -14.16 -4.95 20.13
C ASN A 436 -15.39 -5.75 20.61
N GLN A 437 -16.58 -5.34 20.20
CA GLN A 437 -17.83 -6.06 20.54
C GLN A 437 -17.86 -7.46 19.93
N TYR A 438 -17.44 -7.61 18.68
CA TYR A 438 -17.43 -8.91 18.00
C TYR A 438 -16.27 -9.78 18.44
N ASP A 439 -15.11 -9.24 18.75
CA ASP A 439 -14.00 -9.98 19.39
C ASP A 439 -14.46 -10.62 20.69
N ALA A 440 -15.21 -9.89 21.54
CA ALA A 440 -15.78 -10.44 22.78
C ALA A 440 -16.81 -11.56 22.53
N LYS A 441 -17.64 -11.43 21.49
CA LYS A 441 -18.58 -12.49 21.09
C LYS A 441 -17.86 -13.73 20.57
N LEU A 442 -16.84 -13.53 19.72
CA LEU A 442 -16.02 -14.60 19.15
C LEU A 442 -15.27 -15.38 20.22
N ALA A 443 -14.70 -14.68 21.20
CA ALA A 443 -14.01 -15.30 22.34
C ALA A 443 -14.96 -16.13 23.24
N ALA A 444 -16.24 -15.77 23.32
CA ALA A 444 -17.24 -16.48 24.11
C ALA A 444 -17.91 -17.64 23.35
N GLU A 445 -17.77 -17.73 22.02
CA GLU A 445 -18.46 -18.70 21.18
C GLU A 445 -17.62 -19.97 20.95
N PRO A 446 -18.05 -21.14 21.46
CA PRO A 446 -17.30 -22.38 21.29
C PRO A 446 -17.44 -23.01 19.90
N ASP A 447 -18.55 -22.76 19.19
CA ASP A 447 -18.83 -23.39 17.90
C ASP A 447 -18.12 -22.66 16.76
N ALA A 448 -17.30 -23.39 15.99
CA ALA A 448 -16.49 -22.83 14.90
C ALA A 448 -17.34 -22.27 13.74
N ALA A 449 -18.46 -22.95 13.39
CA ALA A 449 -19.34 -22.46 12.32
C ALA A 449 -20.06 -21.17 12.75
N ARG A 450 -20.44 -21.09 14.05
CA ARG A 450 -21.02 -19.86 14.59
C ARG A 450 -20.00 -18.72 14.66
N ARG A 451 -18.73 -19.00 15.00
CA ARG A 451 -17.65 -17.98 14.93
C ARG A 451 -17.46 -17.47 13.49
N ALA A 452 -17.50 -18.34 12.49
CA ALA A 452 -17.46 -17.92 11.09
C ALA A 452 -18.63 -16.98 10.76
N ALA A 453 -19.87 -17.35 11.12
CA ALA A 453 -21.05 -16.49 10.92
C ALA A 453 -20.92 -15.15 11.66
N LEU A 454 -20.35 -15.12 12.87
CA LEU A 454 -20.15 -13.87 13.63
C LEU A 454 -19.20 -12.90 12.95
N ARG A 455 -18.15 -13.37 12.26
CA ARG A 455 -17.27 -12.49 11.46
C ARG A 455 -18.00 -11.86 10.27
N GLU A 456 -18.85 -12.64 9.58
CA GLU A 456 -19.72 -12.13 8.50
C GLU A 456 -20.72 -11.08 9.03
N GLU A 457 -21.35 -11.37 10.19
CA GLU A 457 -22.26 -10.42 10.86
C GLU A 457 -21.52 -9.13 11.27
N ALA A 458 -20.28 -9.24 11.77
CA ALA A 458 -19.44 -8.09 12.12
C ALA A 458 -19.17 -7.21 10.90
N ASN A 459 -18.70 -7.80 9.81
CA ASN A 459 -18.41 -7.09 8.57
C ASN A 459 -19.66 -6.43 7.98
N THR A 460 -20.81 -7.10 8.08
CA THR A 460 -22.11 -6.54 7.65
C THR A 460 -22.52 -5.33 8.50
N ALA A 461 -22.37 -5.42 9.84
CA ALA A 461 -22.68 -4.32 10.75
C ALA A 461 -21.74 -3.12 10.54
N ILE A 462 -20.45 -3.37 10.33
CA ILE A 462 -19.45 -2.33 10.03
C ILE A 462 -19.78 -1.64 8.71
N ALA A 463 -20.12 -2.39 7.66
CA ALA A 463 -20.49 -1.83 6.36
C ALA A 463 -21.78 -0.99 6.42
N ALA A 464 -22.78 -1.42 7.20
CA ALA A 464 -24.00 -0.65 7.40
C ALA A 464 -23.74 0.68 8.12
N MET A 465 -22.93 0.67 9.17
CA MET A 465 -22.47 1.88 9.87
C MET A 465 -21.72 2.82 8.92
N LEU A 466 -20.80 2.27 8.13
CA LEU A 466 -20.03 3.04 7.15
C LEU A 466 -20.95 3.70 6.12
N GLN A 467 -21.89 2.96 5.55
CA GLN A 467 -22.84 3.45 4.54
C GLN A 467 -23.66 4.63 5.08
N GLU A 468 -24.17 4.53 6.32
CA GLU A 468 -24.90 5.62 6.97
C GLU A 468 -24.04 6.89 7.11
N LYS A 469 -22.80 6.74 7.62
CA LYS A 469 -21.90 7.88 7.86
C LYS A 469 -21.40 8.50 6.55
N ALA A 470 -21.14 7.67 5.54
CA ALA A 470 -20.73 8.14 4.22
C ALA A 470 -21.83 8.93 3.52
N ALA A 471 -23.08 8.47 3.58
CA ALA A 471 -24.25 9.17 3.02
C ALA A 471 -24.46 10.54 3.71
N ASP A 472 -24.43 10.60 5.05
CA ASP A 472 -24.55 11.83 5.81
C ASP A 472 -23.43 12.85 5.46
N THR A 473 -22.21 12.35 5.25
CA THR A 473 -21.08 13.20 4.88
C THR A 473 -21.21 13.70 3.44
N LEU A 474 -21.63 12.83 2.51
CA LEU A 474 -21.87 13.20 1.13
C LEU A 474 -22.89 14.33 1.02
N ASP A 475 -24.00 14.25 1.76
CA ASP A 475 -25.04 15.30 1.80
C ASP A 475 -24.45 16.66 2.28
N LYS A 476 -23.64 16.64 3.34
CA LYS A 476 -23.03 17.84 3.90
C LYS A 476 -22.03 18.49 2.95
N VAL A 477 -21.13 17.68 2.36
CA VAL A 477 -20.12 18.19 1.42
C VAL A 477 -20.78 18.69 0.13
N LEU A 478 -21.82 18.02 -0.35
CA LEU A 478 -22.62 18.48 -1.49
C LEU A 478 -23.28 19.82 -1.18
N PHE A 479 -23.84 19.99 0.02
CA PHE A 479 -24.43 21.27 0.44
C PHE A 479 -23.41 22.41 0.45
N GLU A 480 -22.22 22.17 1.05
CA GLU A 480 -21.14 23.17 1.09
C GLU A 480 -20.68 23.59 -0.30
N LEU A 481 -20.49 22.66 -1.22
CA LEU A 481 -20.11 22.99 -2.58
C LEU A 481 -21.23 23.69 -3.36
N SER A 482 -22.47 23.19 -3.24
CA SER A 482 -23.62 23.75 -3.94
C SER A 482 -23.92 25.19 -3.51
N SER A 483 -23.74 25.53 -2.23
CA SER A 483 -23.94 26.88 -1.70
C SER A 483 -22.92 27.89 -2.26
N GLN A 484 -21.82 27.44 -2.85
CA GLN A 484 -20.77 28.26 -3.46
C GLN A 484 -20.90 28.39 -4.98
N MET A 485 -21.91 27.77 -5.59
CA MET A 485 -22.13 27.84 -7.03
C MET A 485 -22.47 29.27 -7.48
N LYS A 486 -21.76 29.79 -8.47
CA LYS A 486 -21.93 31.12 -9.05
C LYS A 486 -22.46 31.12 -10.48
N ASN A 487 -22.63 29.92 -11.08
CA ASN A 487 -23.03 29.73 -12.49
C ASN A 487 -22.19 30.55 -13.50
N ALA A 488 -20.93 30.86 -13.15
CA ALA A 488 -20.05 31.77 -13.86
C ALA A 488 -20.68 33.20 -14.09
N TYR A 489 -21.66 33.61 -13.28
CA TYR A 489 -22.38 34.87 -13.42
C TYR A 489 -21.85 35.91 -12.42
N SER A 490 -21.35 37.04 -12.96
CA SER A 490 -20.66 38.09 -12.16
C SER A 490 -21.55 38.92 -11.24
N ARG A 491 -22.87 38.81 -11.39
CA ARG A 491 -23.88 39.54 -10.57
C ARG A 491 -24.68 38.57 -9.70
N SER A 492 -24.08 37.44 -9.28
CA SER A 492 -24.75 36.55 -8.35
C SER A 492 -25.03 37.21 -7.01
N ASP A 493 -26.02 36.72 -6.30
CA ASP A 493 -26.48 37.22 -4.99
C ASP A 493 -25.54 36.83 -3.82
N ALA A 494 -24.27 36.60 -4.09
CA ALA A 494 -23.30 36.17 -3.09
C ALA A 494 -22.88 37.25 -2.11
#